data_16ac8d1331125a6c2eb0d829c1c20638
#
_entry.id   16ac8d1331125a6c2eb0d829c1c20638
#
_cell.length_a   1.000
_cell.length_b   1.000
_cell.length_c   1.000
_cell.angle_alpha   90.00
_cell.angle_beta   90.00
_cell.angle_gamma   90.00
#
_symmetry.space_group_name_H-M   'P 1'
#
loop_
_entity.id
_entity.type
_entity.pdbx_description
1 polymer ?
#
loop_
_entity_poly.entity_id
_entity_poly.type
_entity_poly.pdbx_seq_one_letter_code
_entity_poly.pdbx_strand_id
1 'polypeptide(L)'
;MREKKPPDIYIRQYRTFKKKYPIVRKPFILVFAVIVVLAAGSAAYLYSDMWTKKPLPAVKTVQKETISIYSTTDQKKLTEKKIDITGTPGDKEKGEIIIKNLKTVKNIPEELVLYDLAIGSDSILYLNFSKNITEKETTAMMEILETFSIVNSFLATFRNANKVQFLVEGQPVHTLNGTVYTYKPLEFNQDLLED
;
A
#
# COMPACT_ATOMS: atom_id res chain seq x y z
N MET A 1 66.75 63.47 -19.99
CA MET A 1 65.46 63.49 -19.24
C MET A 1 65.78 63.31 -17.75
N ARG A 2 65.47 64.29 -16.89
CA ARG A 2 65.73 64.25 -15.44
C ARG A 2 64.44 63.68 -14.78
N GLU A 3 64.58 62.49 -14.17
CA GLU A 3 63.50 61.95 -13.38
C GLU A 3 63.24 62.83 -12.14
N LYS A 4 61.97 63.38 -12.05
CA LYS A 4 61.52 64.15 -10.90
C LYS A 4 61.30 63.22 -9.73
N LYS A 5 62.09 63.35 -8.64
CA LYS A 5 61.83 62.68 -7.36
C LYS A 5 60.45 63.10 -6.85
N PRO A 6 59.65 62.15 -6.36
CA PRO A 6 58.35 62.47 -5.76
C PRO A 6 58.50 63.36 -4.51
N PRO A 7 57.57 64.28 -4.24
CA PRO A 7 57.67 65.21 -3.14
C PRO A 7 57.61 64.50 -1.79
N ASP A 8 58.42 65.02 -0.83
CA ASP A 8 58.62 64.48 0.54
C ASP A 8 57.36 64.24 1.35
N ILE A 9 56.25 64.84 0.96
CA ILE A 9 54.91 64.68 1.56
C ILE A 9 54.40 63.22 1.44
N TYR A 10 54.69 62.57 0.33
CA TYR A 10 54.26 61.16 0.11
C TYR A 10 55.06 60.18 0.97
N ILE A 11 56.32 60.44 1.20
CA ILE A 11 57.18 59.61 2.06
C ILE A 11 56.75 59.69 3.54
N ARG A 12 56.33 60.86 3.99
CA ARG A 12 55.82 61.07 5.38
C ARG A 12 54.45 60.38 5.61
N GLN A 13 53.56 60.42 4.65
CA GLN A 13 52.25 59.70 4.74
C GLN A 13 52.48 58.18 4.79
N TYR A 14 53.40 57.68 4.00
CA TYR A 14 53.69 56.21 3.99
C TYR A 14 54.25 55.72 5.30
N ARG A 15 55.08 56.52 6.00
CA ARG A 15 55.64 56.18 7.33
C ARG A 15 54.60 56.22 8.43
N THR A 16 53.62 57.12 8.35
CA THR A 16 52.55 57.21 9.35
C THR A 16 51.52 56.06 9.13
N PHE A 17 51.29 55.63 7.88
CA PHE A 17 50.40 54.51 7.59
C PHE A 17 50.97 53.20 8.14
N LYS A 18 52.27 52.96 8.01
CA LYS A 18 52.92 51.76 8.50
C LYS A 18 52.96 51.64 10.02
N LYS A 19 52.76 52.74 10.76
CA LYS A 19 52.77 52.81 12.22
C LYS A 19 51.34 52.58 12.82
N LYS A 20 50.32 52.74 12.00
CA LYS A 20 48.90 52.66 12.42
C LYS A 20 48.33 51.23 12.33
N TYR A 21 48.98 50.36 11.56
CA TYR A 21 48.56 48.95 11.43
C TYR A 21 49.74 48.05 11.76
N PRO A 22 49.86 47.60 13.03
CA PRO A 22 50.92 46.68 13.38
C PRO A 22 50.71 45.39 12.59
N ILE A 23 51.78 44.99 11.86
CA ILE A 23 51.81 43.67 11.18
C ILE A 23 51.48 42.62 12.22
N VAL A 24 50.36 41.91 12.03
CA VAL A 24 49.95 40.79 12.90
C VAL A 24 51.15 39.85 13.05
N ARG A 25 51.67 39.72 14.29
CA ARG A 25 52.85 38.95 14.57
C ARG A 25 52.66 37.50 14.16
N LYS A 26 53.64 36.90 13.50
CA LYS A 26 53.62 35.51 13.02
C LYS A 26 52.96 34.47 13.94
N PRO A 27 53.11 34.54 15.30
CA PRO A 27 52.43 33.60 16.19
C PRO A 27 50.89 33.67 16.14
N PHE A 28 50.30 34.85 15.88
CA PHE A 28 48.83 34.99 15.79
C PHE A 28 48.22 34.30 14.57
N ILE A 29 48.96 34.32 13.44
CA ILE A 29 48.54 33.62 12.22
C ILE A 29 48.61 32.11 12.43
N LEU A 30 49.62 31.60 13.15
CA LEU A 30 49.75 30.18 13.46
C LEU A 30 48.62 29.69 14.41
N VAL A 31 48.28 30.44 15.45
CA VAL A 31 47.16 30.10 16.34
C VAL A 31 45.84 30.12 15.62
N PHE A 32 45.61 31.10 14.75
CA PHE A 32 44.39 31.17 13.95
C PHE A 32 44.30 29.98 12.96
N ALA A 33 45.38 29.60 12.32
CA ALA A 33 45.41 28.45 11.43
C ALA A 33 45.08 27.13 12.18
N VAL A 34 45.60 26.95 13.39
CA VAL A 34 45.32 25.78 14.22
C VAL A 34 43.82 25.72 14.60
N ILE A 35 43.23 26.85 14.97
CA ILE A 35 41.77 26.93 15.29
C ILE A 35 40.95 26.56 14.07
N VAL A 36 41.28 27.05 12.88
CA VAL A 36 40.55 26.73 11.64
C VAL A 36 40.67 25.25 11.30
N VAL A 37 41.83 24.63 11.47
CA VAL A 37 42.01 23.21 11.23
C VAL A 37 41.21 22.35 12.23
N LEU A 38 41.22 22.73 13.50
CA LEU A 38 40.39 22.04 14.52
C LEU A 38 38.89 22.19 14.26
N ALA A 39 38.45 23.39 13.86
CA ALA A 39 37.04 23.63 13.50
C ALA A 39 36.65 22.85 12.25
N ALA A 40 37.50 22.79 11.22
CA ALA A 40 37.25 22.00 10.03
C ALA A 40 37.26 20.49 10.32
N GLY A 41 38.16 20.01 11.17
CA GLY A 41 38.22 18.61 11.61
C GLY A 41 36.98 18.19 12.40
N SER A 42 36.50 19.04 13.33
CA SER A 42 35.27 18.76 14.08
C SER A 42 34.03 18.80 13.20
N ALA A 43 33.93 19.74 12.25
CA ALA A 43 32.86 19.79 11.29
C ALA A 43 32.86 18.54 10.37
N ALA A 44 34.02 18.11 9.87
CA ALA A 44 34.16 16.89 9.08
C ALA A 44 33.77 15.63 9.86
N TYR A 45 34.14 15.56 11.15
CA TYR A 45 33.74 14.45 12.03
C TYR A 45 32.23 14.37 12.23
N LEU A 46 31.57 15.50 12.56
CA LEU A 46 30.13 15.58 12.70
C LEU A 46 29.39 15.27 11.38
N TYR A 47 29.95 15.69 10.25
CA TYR A 47 29.38 15.40 8.94
C TYR A 47 29.54 13.93 8.55
N SER A 48 30.69 13.31 8.90
CA SER A 48 30.91 11.87 8.66
C SER A 48 29.95 10.99 9.47
N ASP A 49 29.64 11.39 10.71
CA ASP A 49 28.72 10.64 11.58
C ASP A 49 27.26 10.72 11.09
N MET A 50 26.88 11.81 10.40
CA MET A 50 25.58 11.93 9.71
C MET A 50 25.48 11.00 8.48
N TRP A 51 26.58 10.77 7.77
CA TRP A 51 26.58 9.92 6.56
C TRP A 51 26.77 8.45 6.86
N THR A 52 27.36 8.11 8.00
CA THR A 52 27.57 6.72 8.43
C THR A 52 26.40 6.13 9.18
N LYS A 53 25.41 6.92 9.59
CA LYS A 53 24.12 6.40 10.06
C LYS A 53 23.44 5.72 8.88
N LYS A 54 23.73 4.43 8.67
CA LYS A 54 22.91 3.58 7.79
C LYS A 54 21.46 3.84 8.15
N PRO A 55 20.58 4.20 7.17
CA PRO A 55 19.17 4.30 7.46
C PRO A 55 18.77 3.00 8.14
N LEU A 56 18.17 3.12 9.32
CA LEU A 56 17.57 1.96 9.98
C LEU A 56 16.75 1.23 8.91
N PRO A 57 16.90 -0.09 8.76
CA PRO A 57 16.08 -0.82 7.81
C PRO A 57 14.64 -0.43 8.09
N ALA A 58 13.98 0.14 7.07
CA ALA A 58 12.59 0.51 7.18
C ALA A 58 11.88 -0.73 7.72
N VAL A 59 11.33 -0.64 8.92
CA VAL A 59 10.46 -1.68 9.45
C VAL A 59 9.35 -1.76 8.42
N LYS A 60 9.38 -2.79 7.57
CA LYS A 60 8.28 -3.08 6.67
C LYS A 60 7.09 -3.31 7.58
N THR A 61 6.28 -2.28 7.75
CA THR A 61 4.98 -2.41 8.41
C THR A 61 4.26 -3.45 7.59
N VAL A 62 4.13 -4.64 8.13
CA VAL A 62 3.37 -5.72 7.51
C VAL A 62 1.94 -5.21 7.51
N GLN A 63 1.50 -4.69 6.36
CA GLN A 63 0.10 -4.31 6.20
C GLN A 63 -0.71 -5.58 6.32
N LYS A 64 -1.58 -5.61 7.30
CA LYS A 64 -2.59 -6.66 7.46
C LYS A 64 -3.86 -6.17 6.81
N GLU A 65 -4.39 -6.96 5.91
CA GLU A 65 -5.72 -6.75 5.33
C GLU A 65 -6.64 -7.85 5.84
N THR A 66 -7.90 -7.52 6.12
CA THR A 66 -8.88 -8.48 6.63
C THR A 66 -9.91 -8.76 5.55
N ILE A 67 -10.13 -10.03 5.26
CA ILE A 67 -11.19 -10.52 4.37
C ILE A 67 -12.30 -11.12 5.23
N SER A 68 -13.55 -10.78 4.92
CA SER A 68 -14.74 -11.35 5.55
C SER A 68 -15.28 -12.49 4.69
N ILE A 69 -15.43 -13.67 5.28
CA ILE A 69 -16.03 -14.85 4.65
C ILE A 69 -17.37 -15.12 5.31
N TYR A 70 -18.43 -15.12 4.51
CA TYR A 70 -19.77 -15.48 4.93
C TYR A 70 -20.05 -16.92 4.52
N SER A 71 -20.32 -17.80 5.48
CA SER A 71 -20.51 -19.21 5.21
C SER A 71 -21.58 -19.79 6.15
N THR A 72 -22.22 -20.89 5.75
CA THR A 72 -23.17 -21.60 6.61
C THR A 72 -22.54 -22.90 7.11
N THR A 73 -22.80 -23.23 8.35
CA THR A 73 -22.47 -24.52 8.96
C THR A 73 -23.70 -25.35 9.29
N ASP A 74 -24.84 -24.70 9.52
CA ASP A 74 -26.11 -25.31 9.93
C ASP A 74 -27.17 -25.34 8.83
N GLN A 75 -26.85 -24.82 7.63
CA GLN A 75 -27.71 -24.73 6.46
C GLN A 75 -28.96 -23.84 6.66
N LYS A 76 -28.90 -22.87 7.59
CA LYS A 76 -30.01 -21.96 7.89
C LYS A 76 -29.64 -20.52 7.70
N LYS A 77 -28.49 -20.12 8.19
CA LYS A 77 -28.02 -18.74 8.20
C LYS A 77 -26.54 -18.68 7.81
N LEU A 78 -26.05 -17.47 7.49
CA LEU A 78 -24.66 -17.18 7.19
C LEU A 78 -23.99 -16.56 8.40
N THR A 79 -22.82 -17.09 8.77
CA THR A 79 -21.95 -16.55 9.82
C THR A 79 -20.73 -15.90 9.20
N GLU A 80 -20.37 -14.71 9.68
CA GLU A 80 -19.14 -14.02 9.28
C GLU A 80 -17.92 -14.59 9.97
N LYS A 81 -16.88 -14.90 9.19
CA LYS A 81 -15.54 -15.24 9.68
C LYS A 81 -14.52 -14.28 9.08
N LYS A 82 -13.78 -13.57 9.92
CA LYS A 82 -12.70 -12.66 9.47
C LYS A 82 -11.38 -13.42 9.37
N ILE A 83 -10.65 -13.17 8.28
CA ILE A 83 -9.35 -13.77 7.98
C ILE A 83 -8.35 -12.66 7.74
N ASP A 84 -7.28 -12.62 8.54
CA ASP A 84 -6.19 -11.67 8.36
C ASP A 84 -5.22 -12.19 7.29
N ILE A 85 -4.92 -11.35 6.32
CA ILE A 85 -3.96 -11.63 5.26
C ILE A 85 -2.72 -10.77 5.48
N THR A 86 -1.57 -11.38 5.30
CA THR A 86 -0.29 -10.69 5.37
C THR A 86 0.08 -10.15 3.99
N GLY A 87 0.31 -8.86 3.87
CA GLY A 87 0.63 -8.19 2.62
C GLY A 87 -0.57 -7.45 2.01
N THR A 88 -0.42 -7.01 0.76
CA THR A 88 -1.45 -6.34 -0.04
C THR A 88 -1.73 -7.17 -1.29
N PRO A 89 -2.54 -8.24 -1.18
CA PRO A 89 -2.88 -9.06 -2.33
C PRO A 89 -3.65 -8.25 -3.37
N GLY A 90 -3.45 -8.58 -4.64
CA GLY A 90 -4.23 -8.01 -5.74
C GLY A 90 -5.70 -8.50 -5.69
N ASP A 91 -6.56 -7.83 -6.44
CA ASP A 91 -8.01 -8.13 -6.42
C ASP A 91 -8.30 -9.59 -6.78
N LYS A 92 -7.63 -10.12 -7.80
CA LYS A 92 -7.79 -11.54 -8.20
C LYS A 92 -7.37 -12.49 -7.07
N GLU A 93 -6.25 -12.23 -6.41
CA GLU A 93 -5.76 -13.04 -5.30
C GLU A 93 -6.72 -13.01 -4.11
N LYS A 94 -7.32 -11.85 -3.79
CA LYS A 94 -8.39 -11.74 -2.77
C LYS A 94 -9.58 -12.61 -3.14
N GLY A 95 -10.01 -12.56 -4.40
CA GLY A 95 -11.10 -13.39 -4.91
C GLY A 95 -10.78 -14.89 -4.77
N GLU A 96 -9.59 -15.32 -5.12
CA GLU A 96 -9.15 -16.71 -4.98
C GLU A 96 -9.09 -17.16 -3.50
N ILE A 97 -8.68 -16.28 -2.58
CA ILE A 97 -8.71 -16.54 -1.13
C ILE A 97 -10.13 -16.76 -0.64
N ILE A 98 -11.10 -15.91 -1.08
CA ILE A 98 -12.51 -16.06 -0.72
C ILE A 98 -13.01 -17.42 -1.20
N ILE A 99 -12.85 -17.74 -2.49
CA ILE A 99 -13.31 -19.01 -3.08
C ILE A 99 -12.67 -20.22 -2.37
N LYS A 100 -11.37 -20.19 -2.10
CA LYS A 100 -10.67 -21.25 -1.38
C LYS A 100 -11.29 -21.50 0.01
N ASN A 101 -11.62 -20.45 0.75
CA ASN A 101 -12.22 -20.59 2.07
C ASN A 101 -13.66 -21.14 1.98
N LEU A 102 -14.48 -20.67 1.03
CA LEU A 102 -15.82 -21.19 0.80
C LEU A 102 -15.82 -22.67 0.41
N LYS A 103 -14.84 -23.13 -0.38
CA LYS A 103 -14.64 -24.56 -0.68
C LYS A 103 -14.30 -25.36 0.58
N THR A 104 -13.40 -24.84 1.42
CA THR A 104 -12.96 -25.51 2.65
C THR A 104 -14.14 -25.84 3.58
N VAL A 105 -15.13 -24.96 3.64
CA VAL A 105 -16.37 -25.17 4.42
C VAL A 105 -17.49 -25.85 3.62
N LYS A 106 -17.19 -26.33 2.40
CA LYS A 106 -18.11 -27.06 1.51
C LYS A 106 -19.37 -26.27 1.12
N ASN A 107 -19.30 -24.94 1.15
CA ASN A 107 -20.42 -24.08 0.75
C ASN A 107 -20.58 -23.99 -0.77
N ILE A 108 -19.53 -24.25 -1.53
CA ILE A 108 -19.51 -24.19 -2.99
C ILE A 108 -18.83 -25.44 -3.55
N PRO A 109 -19.02 -25.77 -4.84
CA PRO A 109 -18.37 -26.92 -5.47
C PRO A 109 -16.84 -26.87 -5.33
N GLU A 110 -16.20 -28.00 -5.04
CA GLU A 110 -14.74 -28.07 -4.89
C GLU A 110 -14.01 -27.75 -6.21
N GLU A 111 -14.58 -28.14 -7.34
CA GLU A 111 -14.05 -27.92 -8.68
C GLU A 111 -14.30 -26.53 -9.24
N LEU A 112 -15.05 -25.68 -8.50
CA LEU A 112 -15.37 -24.32 -8.96
C LEU A 112 -14.09 -23.50 -9.18
N VAL A 113 -13.96 -22.87 -10.33
CA VAL A 113 -12.85 -21.98 -10.66
C VAL A 113 -13.36 -20.55 -10.85
N LEU A 114 -12.74 -19.59 -10.20
CA LEU A 114 -12.90 -18.17 -10.51
C LEU A 114 -11.90 -17.84 -11.63
N TYR A 115 -12.38 -17.66 -12.85
CA TYR A 115 -11.53 -17.31 -13.99
C TYR A 115 -11.01 -15.90 -13.90
N ASP A 116 -11.92 -14.96 -13.59
CA ASP A 116 -11.58 -13.56 -13.50
C ASP A 116 -12.59 -12.78 -12.63
N LEU A 117 -12.21 -11.59 -12.20
CA LEU A 117 -13.09 -10.62 -11.55
C LEU A 117 -12.71 -9.20 -11.97
N ALA A 118 -13.70 -8.34 -12.09
CA ALA A 118 -13.52 -6.93 -12.42
C ALA A 118 -14.63 -6.08 -11.78
N ILE A 119 -14.28 -4.85 -11.38
CA ILE A 119 -15.26 -3.87 -10.91
C ILE A 119 -15.51 -2.88 -12.03
N GLY A 120 -16.77 -2.80 -12.47
CA GLY A 120 -17.22 -1.84 -13.46
C GLY A 120 -17.30 -0.41 -12.91
N SER A 121 -17.38 0.57 -13.81
CA SER A 121 -17.59 1.99 -13.46
C SER A 121 -18.96 2.25 -12.79
N ASP A 122 -19.88 1.29 -12.89
CA ASP A 122 -21.19 1.24 -12.26
C ASP A 122 -21.17 0.66 -10.83
N SER A 123 -19.99 0.41 -10.28
CA SER A 123 -19.76 -0.22 -8.98
C SER A 123 -20.32 -1.65 -8.88
N ILE A 124 -20.45 -2.35 -10.00
CA ILE A 124 -20.79 -3.76 -10.04
C ILE A 124 -19.51 -4.59 -10.11
N LEU A 125 -19.40 -5.57 -9.24
CA LEU A 125 -18.33 -6.57 -9.24
C LEU A 125 -18.77 -7.74 -10.10
N TYR A 126 -18.13 -7.92 -11.24
CA TYR A 126 -18.34 -9.03 -12.16
C TYR A 126 -17.46 -10.20 -11.76
N LEU A 127 -18.06 -11.35 -11.49
CA LEU A 127 -17.37 -12.59 -11.12
C LEU A 127 -17.58 -13.63 -12.22
N ASN A 128 -16.50 -14.01 -12.89
CA ASN A 128 -16.57 -15.00 -13.97
C ASN A 128 -16.11 -16.37 -13.47
N PHE A 129 -17.02 -17.32 -13.44
CA PHE A 129 -16.82 -18.68 -12.94
C PHE A 129 -16.79 -19.73 -14.03
N SER A 130 -16.20 -20.88 -13.70
CA SER A 130 -16.35 -22.11 -14.48
C SER A 130 -17.79 -22.64 -14.40
N LYS A 131 -18.16 -23.47 -15.35
CA LYS A 131 -19.50 -24.07 -15.46
C LYS A 131 -19.91 -24.91 -14.24
N ASN A 132 -18.95 -25.42 -13.48
CA ASN A 132 -19.22 -26.22 -12.29
C ASN A 132 -20.13 -25.53 -11.24
N ILE A 133 -20.27 -24.19 -11.27
CA ILE A 133 -21.17 -23.45 -10.39
C ILE A 133 -22.65 -23.76 -10.65
N THR A 134 -23.00 -24.23 -11.85
CA THR A 134 -24.37 -24.54 -12.30
C THR A 134 -24.65 -26.05 -12.41
N GLU A 135 -23.73 -26.88 -12.02
CA GLU A 135 -23.82 -28.35 -12.22
C GLU A 135 -24.07 -29.11 -10.93
N LYS A 136 -24.30 -28.41 -9.81
CA LYS A 136 -24.52 -29.03 -8.51
C LYS A 136 -26.01 -29.24 -8.24
N GLU A 137 -26.40 -30.49 -7.97
CA GLU A 137 -27.70 -30.75 -7.38
C GLU A 137 -27.78 -30.20 -5.95
N THR A 138 -28.74 -29.33 -5.69
CA THR A 138 -28.89 -28.64 -4.40
C THR A 138 -30.35 -28.34 -4.11
N THR A 139 -30.66 -28.07 -2.84
CA THR A 139 -32.02 -27.58 -2.48
C THR A 139 -32.10 -26.07 -2.70
N ALA A 140 -33.34 -25.55 -2.83
CA ALA A 140 -33.56 -24.11 -2.98
C ALA A 140 -32.87 -23.30 -1.85
N MET A 141 -32.99 -23.74 -0.61
CA MET A 141 -32.36 -23.06 0.53
C MET A 141 -30.83 -23.08 0.43
N MET A 142 -30.26 -24.21 0.05
CA MET A 142 -28.81 -24.31 -0.12
C MET A 142 -28.30 -23.44 -1.26
N GLU A 143 -29.00 -23.39 -2.41
CA GLU A 143 -28.64 -22.48 -3.50
C GLU A 143 -28.63 -21.01 -3.04
N ILE A 144 -29.65 -20.59 -2.26
CA ILE A 144 -29.70 -19.26 -1.67
C ILE A 144 -28.47 -19.00 -0.80
N LEU A 145 -28.17 -19.89 0.13
CA LEU A 145 -27.03 -19.75 1.06
C LEU A 145 -25.68 -19.76 0.31
N GLU A 146 -25.49 -20.65 -0.65
CA GLU A 146 -24.29 -20.73 -1.49
C GLU A 146 -24.09 -19.44 -2.30
N THR A 147 -25.13 -18.98 -2.97
CA THR A 147 -25.10 -17.76 -3.77
C THR A 147 -24.73 -16.56 -2.90
N PHE A 148 -25.42 -16.39 -1.76
CA PHE A 148 -25.17 -15.26 -0.88
C PHE A 148 -23.92 -15.41 -0.01
N SER A 149 -23.39 -16.61 0.18
CA SER A 149 -22.02 -16.79 0.71
C SER A 149 -21.00 -16.11 -0.19
N ILE A 150 -21.12 -16.27 -1.50
CA ILE A 150 -20.25 -15.61 -2.48
C ILE A 150 -20.52 -14.12 -2.46
N VAL A 151 -21.77 -13.67 -2.69
CA VAL A 151 -22.15 -12.24 -2.79
C VAL A 151 -21.67 -11.47 -1.56
N ASN A 152 -22.03 -11.92 -0.36
CA ASN A 152 -21.72 -11.22 0.88
C ASN A 152 -20.21 -11.18 1.16
N SER A 153 -19.49 -12.28 0.91
CA SER A 153 -18.04 -12.32 1.11
C SER A 153 -17.30 -11.36 0.17
N PHE A 154 -17.71 -11.31 -1.08
CA PHE A 154 -17.09 -10.43 -2.06
C PHE A 154 -17.44 -8.97 -1.77
N LEU A 155 -18.69 -8.60 -1.49
CA LEU A 155 -19.07 -7.21 -1.21
C LEU A 155 -18.49 -6.69 0.12
N ALA A 156 -18.32 -7.53 1.12
CA ALA A 156 -17.65 -7.14 2.36
C ALA A 156 -16.14 -6.88 2.16
N THR A 157 -15.55 -7.56 1.18
CA THR A 157 -14.12 -7.40 0.85
C THR A 157 -13.87 -6.26 -0.13
N PHE A 158 -14.67 -6.17 -1.19
CA PHE A 158 -14.52 -5.17 -2.26
C PHE A 158 -15.47 -3.98 -2.04
N ARG A 159 -15.14 -3.11 -1.10
CA ARG A 159 -15.99 -2.00 -0.63
C ARG A 159 -16.30 -0.93 -1.68
N ASN A 160 -15.62 -0.93 -2.81
CA ASN A 160 -15.89 -0.09 -3.97
C ASN A 160 -16.96 -0.67 -4.91
N ALA A 161 -17.44 -1.89 -4.64
CA ALA A 161 -18.58 -2.50 -5.29
C ALA A 161 -19.78 -2.54 -4.35
N ASN A 162 -20.99 -2.40 -4.91
CA ASN A 162 -22.26 -2.47 -4.16
C ASN A 162 -23.14 -3.64 -4.62
N LYS A 163 -22.79 -4.28 -5.73
CA LYS A 163 -23.52 -5.44 -6.31
C LYS A 163 -22.53 -6.42 -6.92
N VAL A 164 -22.95 -7.68 -7.01
CA VAL A 164 -22.22 -8.76 -7.69
C VAL A 164 -23.02 -9.24 -8.88
N GLN A 165 -22.40 -9.30 -10.06
CA GLN A 165 -22.92 -9.96 -11.25
C GLN A 165 -22.18 -11.27 -11.49
N PHE A 166 -22.94 -12.36 -11.50
CA PHE A 166 -22.41 -13.67 -11.87
C PHE A 166 -22.28 -13.81 -13.37
N LEU A 167 -21.12 -14.28 -13.80
CA LEU A 167 -20.88 -14.72 -15.16
C LEU A 167 -20.40 -16.18 -15.11
N VAL A 168 -20.88 -16.99 -16.04
CA VAL A 168 -20.42 -18.37 -16.25
C VAL A 168 -19.83 -18.43 -17.65
N GLU A 169 -18.51 -18.74 -17.72
CA GLU A 169 -17.77 -18.73 -18.98
C GLU A 169 -17.94 -17.40 -19.76
N GLY A 170 -17.96 -16.28 -19.02
CA GLY A 170 -18.08 -14.94 -19.56
C GLY A 170 -19.51 -14.50 -19.92
N GLN A 171 -20.53 -15.31 -19.65
CA GLN A 171 -21.94 -15.00 -19.98
C GLN A 171 -22.80 -14.90 -18.72
N PRO A 172 -23.71 -13.91 -18.61
CA PRO A 172 -24.69 -13.88 -17.54
C PRO A 172 -25.66 -15.07 -17.65
N VAL A 173 -25.99 -15.67 -16.50
CA VAL A 173 -26.93 -16.82 -16.42
C VAL A 173 -28.17 -16.43 -15.65
N HIS A 174 -29.33 -17.03 -16.00
CA HIS A 174 -30.60 -16.72 -15.35
C HIS A 174 -30.63 -17.14 -13.89
N THR A 175 -30.14 -18.32 -13.61
CA THR A 175 -30.00 -18.89 -12.25
C THR A 175 -28.72 -19.73 -12.20
N LEU A 176 -28.21 -20.00 -11.00
CA LEU A 176 -27.13 -20.96 -10.85
C LEU A 176 -27.66 -22.40 -10.85
N ASN A 177 -28.65 -22.68 -10.00
CA ASN A 177 -29.27 -24.03 -9.89
C ASN A 177 -30.80 -24.00 -9.83
N GLY A 178 -31.44 -22.97 -10.41
CA GLY A 178 -32.89 -22.89 -10.63
C GLY A 178 -33.69 -22.00 -9.67
N THR A 179 -33.10 -21.56 -8.54
CA THR A 179 -33.81 -20.81 -7.50
C THR A 179 -33.51 -19.33 -7.49
N VAL A 180 -32.22 -18.97 -7.44
CA VAL A 180 -31.78 -17.57 -7.32
C VAL A 180 -31.63 -16.95 -8.70
N TYR A 181 -32.38 -15.85 -8.97
CA TYR A 181 -32.25 -15.13 -10.23
C TYR A 181 -30.97 -14.30 -10.27
N THR A 182 -29.97 -14.76 -10.98
CA THR A 182 -28.62 -14.18 -11.06
C THR A 182 -28.36 -13.40 -12.36
N TYR A 183 -29.37 -13.30 -13.26
CA TYR A 183 -29.24 -12.52 -14.49
C TYR A 183 -29.06 -11.02 -14.23
N LYS A 184 -29.58 -10.54 -13.08
CA LYS A 184 -29.34 -9.18 -12.58
C LYS A 184 -28.31 -9.22 -11.43
N PRO A 185 -27.53 -8.13 -11.27
CA PRO A 185 -26.61 -8.02 -10.15
C PRO A 185 -27.33 -8.12 -8.80
N LEU A 186 -26.72 -8.87 -7.87
CA LEU A 186 -27.20 -9.10 -6.51
C LEU A 186 -26.53 -8.17 -5.51
N GLU A 187 -27.30 -7.67 -4.55
CA GLU A 187 -26.85 -6.87 -3.43
C GLU A 187 -26.48 -7.74 -2.22
N PHE A 188 -25.77 -7.16 -1.25
CA PHE A 188 -25.53 -7.80 0.03
C PHE A 188 -26.84 -8.12 0.73
N ASN A 189 -27.01 -9.36 1.17
CA ASN A 189 -28.22 -9.80 1.85
C ASN A 189 -27.94 -9.95 3.35
N GLN A 190 -28.45 -9.01 4.14
CA GLN A 190 -28.30 -8.99 5.59
C GLN A 190 -29.30 -9.92 6.29
N ASP A 191 -30.46 -10.22 5.71
CA ASP A 191 -31.50 -11.05 6.30
C ASP A 191 -31.08 -12.50 6.47
N LEU A 192 -30.05 -12.92 5.73
CA LEU A 192 -29.48 -14.27 5.83
C LEU A 192 -28.42 -14.40 6.91
N LEU A 193 -28.03 -13.33 7.61
CA LEU A 193 -27.01 -13.39 8.66
C LEU A 193 -27.59 -13.90 9.99
N GLU A 194 -26.75 -14.56 10.77
CA GLU A 194 -27.02 -14.81 12.19
C GLU A 194 -27.00 -13.47 12.95
N ASP A 195 -27.92 -13.32 13.91
CA ASP A 195 -28.03 -12.17 14.81
C ASP A 195 -26.86 -12.12 15.82
#